data_1e33e621756b6797b3055bdbcdf33253
#
_entry.id   1e33e621756b6797b3055bdbcdf33253
#
_cell.length_a   1.000
_cell.length_b   1.000
_cell.length_c   1.000
_cell.angle_alpha   90.00
_cell.angle_beta   90.00
_cell.angle_gamma   90.00
#
_symmetry.space_group_name_H-M   'P 1'
#
loop_
_entity.id
_entity.type
_entity.pdbx_description
1 polymer ?
#
loop_
_entity_poly.entity_id
_entity_poly.type
_entity_poly.pdbx_seq_one_letter_code
_entity_poly.pdbx_strand_id
1 'polypeptide(L)'
;MRNAGLEEAQAGIKIAGRNINNLRYVDDTTLTAESEEELKSLLMKVKVKLESEKVGLKLNIQETKIMASGPITSWQIDGETVSHFNFWGSKITADGECSHEIKRCLLLGRKAMTNLDSIFKRRDITLATKVRLVKAMVFPVVMYGCESWTMKKAER
;
A
#
# COMPACT_ATOMS: atom_id res chain seq x y z
N MET A 1 -1.19 -10.16 17.79
CA MET A 1 -2.31 -10.24 16.85
C MET A 1 -2.74 -11.70 16.75
N ARG A 2 -3.94 -12.05 17.18
CA ARG A 2 -4.42 -13.44 17.12
C ARG A 2 -4.87 -13.74 15.70
N ASN A 3 -4.28 -14.79 15.11
CA ASN A 3 -4.68 -15.36 13.83
C ASN A 3 -6.17 -15.77 13.90
N ALA A 4 -7.00 -15.10 13.15
CA ALA A 4 -8.43 -15.34 13.18
C ALA A 4 -8.82 -16.49 12.22
N GLY A 5 -8.35 -17.72 12.47
CA GLY A 5 -8.92 -18.94 11.87
C GLY A 5 -8.96 -19.03 10.33
N LEU A 6 -8.11 -18.29 9.61
CA LEU A 6 -7.93 -18.42 8.16
C LEU A 6 -6.67 -19.24 7.82
N GLU A 7 -6.07 -19.90 8.84
CA GLU A 7 -4.78 -20.59 8.71
C GLU A 7 -4.79 -21.87 7.89
N GLU A 8 -5.97 -22.47 7.61
CA GLU A 8 -6.04 -23.76 6.92
C GLU A 8 -6.35 -23.68 5.42
N ALA A 9 -6.51 -22.50 4.85
CA ALA A 9 -6.70 -22.39 3.42
C ALA A 9 -5.33 -22.47 2.72
N GLN A 10 -5.15 -23.41 1.79
CA GLN A 10 -4.03 -23.44 0.84
C GLN A 10 -4.00 -22.19 -0.06
N ALA A 11 -5.04 -21.36 -0.01
CA ALA A 11 -5.18 -20.11 -0.72
C ALA A 11 -4.21 -19.04 -0.20
N GLY A 12 -3.66 -18.23 -1.11
CA GLY A 12 -2.74 -17.14 -0.81
C GLY A 12 -1.46 -17.21 -1.61
N ILE A 13 -0.61 -16.20 -1.43
CA ILE A 13 0.68 -16.07 -2.14
C ILE A 13 1.80 -16.58 -1.23
N LYS A 14 2.72 -17.41 -1.77
CA LYS A 14 3.88 -17.88 -1.03
C LYS A 14 5.00 -16.85 -1.03
N ILE A 15 5.32 -16.30 0.14
CA ILE A 15 6.43 -15.36 0.34
C ILE A 15 7.38 -15.99 1.36
N ALA A 16 8.65 -16.17 0.97
CA ALA A 16 9.69 -16.75 1.82
C ALA A 16 9.26 -18.08 2.50
N GLY A 17 8.57 -18.96 1.76
CA GLY A 17 8.09 -20.25 2.24
C GLY A 17 6.84 -20.20 3.14
N ARG A 18 6.29 -19.02 3.40
CA ARG A 18 5.05 -18.84 4.16
C ARG A 18 3.90 -18.48 3.23
N ASN A 19 2.74 -19.07 3.45
CA ASN A 19 1.53 -18.73 2.71
C ASN A 19 0.88 -17.49 3.36
N ILE A 20 0.75 -16.40 2.58
CA ILE A 20 0.13 -15.15 3.03
C ILE A 20 -1.16 -14.96 2.22
N ASN A 21 -2.29 -15.03 2.89
CA ASN A 21 -3.61 -14.86 2.27
C ASN A 21 -4.33 -13.60 2.75
N ASN A 22 -3.90 -13.01 3.86
CA ASN A 22 -4.47 -11.76 4.35
C ASN A 22 -3.43 -10.93 5.11
N LEU A 23 -3.55 -9.61 5.00
CA LEU A 23 -2.86 -8.62 5.83
C LEU A 23 -3.91 -7.71 6.44
N ARG A 24 -3.81 -7.46 7.74
CA ARG A 24 -4.77 -6.63 8.47
C ARG A 24 -4.06 -5.51 9.22
N TYR A 25 -4.62 -4.32 9.09
CA TYR A 25 -4.18 -3.17 9.84
C TYR A 25 -5.40 -2.34 10.27
N VAL A 26 -5.68 -2.31 11.56
CA VAL A 26 -6.86 -1.67 12.15
C VAL A 26 -8.14 -2.23 11.48
N ASP A 27 -8.83 -1.46 10.67
CA ASP A 27 -10.03 -1.76 9.89
C ASP A 27 -9.74 -2.17 8.43
N ASP A 28 -8.55 -1.85 7.92
CA ASP A 28 -8.14 -2.25 6.59
C ASP A 28 -7.76 -3.74 6.52
N THR A 29 -8.29 -4.45 5.54
CA THR A 29 -7.94 -5.85 5.26
C THR A 29 -7.57 -6.00 3.79
N THR A 30 -6.36 -6.51 3.54
CA THR A 30 -5.92 -6.90 2.19
C THR A 30 -5.98 -8.42 2.08
N LEU A 31 -6.65 -8.92 1.06
CA LEU A 31 -6.68 -10.34 0.72
C LEU A 31 -5.80 -10.56 -0.51
N THR A 32 -5.04 -11.66 -0.49
CA THR A 32 -4.14 -12.04 -1.58
C THR A 32 -4.39 -13.49 -1.96
N ALA A 33 -4.43 -13.77 -3.27
CA ALA A 33 -4.63 -15.11 -3.82
C ALA A 33 -3.93 -15.24 -5.17
N GLU A 34 -3.64 -16.45 -5.59
CA GLU A 34 -3.04 -16.76 -6.89
C GLU A 34 -4.10 -16.84 -8.00
N SER A 35 -5.38 -17.08 -7.66
CA SER A 35 -6.49 -17.15 -8.61
C SER A 35 -7.69 -16.31 -8.18
N GLU A 36 -8.56 -16.02 -9.16
CA GLU A 36 -9.82 -15.30 -8.93
C GLU A 36 -10.77 -16.09 -8.03
N GLU A 37 -10.88 -17.40 -8.23
CA GLU A 37 -11.75 -18.30 -7.44
C GLU A 37 -11.32 -18.36 -5.97
N GLU A 38 -10.01 -18.41 -5.74
CA GLU A 38 -9.46 -18.37 -4.38
C GLU A 38 -9.77 -17.05 -3.70
N LEU A 39 -9.59 -15.91 -4.41
CA LEU A 39 -9.88 -14.60 -3.86
C LEU A 39 -11.37 -14.45 -3.53
N LYS A 40 -12.26 -14.95 -4.40
CA LYS A 40 -13.70 -15.02 -4.13
C LYS A 40 -14.01 -15.81 -2.87
N SER A 41 -13.42 -17.00 -2.74
CA SER A 41 -13.60 -17.85 -1.56
C SER A 41 -13.14 -17.16 -0.27
N LEU A 42 -11.97 -16.51 -0.30
CA LEU A 42 -11.44 -15.75 0.83
C LEU A 42 -12.36 -14.58 1.21
N LEU A 43 -12.83 -13.82 0.23
CA LEU A 43 -13.73 -12.68 0.47
C LEU A 43 -15.05 -13.13 1.09
N MET A 44 -15.64 -14.22 0.59
CA MET A 44 -16.87 -14.79 1.16
C MET A 44 -16.66 -15.26 2.60
N LYS A 45 -15.54 -15.91 2.92
CA LYS A 45 -15.20 -16.31 4.29
C LYS A 45 -15.08 -15.10 5.22
N VAL A 46 -14.46 -14.02 4.76
CA VAL A 46 -14.34 -12.77 5.53
C VAL A 46 -15.73 -12.16 5.74
N LYS A 47 -16.56 -12.08 4.69
CA LYS A 47 -17.92 -11.53 4.77
C LYS A 47 -18.79 -12.31 5.77
N VAL A 48 -18.82 -13.64 5.65
CA VAL A 48 -19.58 -14.51 6.58
C VAL A 48 -19.09 -14.36 8.01
N LYS A 49 -17.77 -14.24 8.21
CA LYS A 49 -17.19 -14.06 9.54
C LYS A 49 -17.53 -12.70 10.14
N LEU A 50 -17.47 -11.63 9.37
CA LEU A 50 -17.89 -10.29 9.83
C LEU A 50 -19.37 -10.22 10.20
N GLU A 51 -20.21 -10.93 9.44
CA GLU A 51 -21.66 -11.01 9.72
C GLU A 51 -21.99 -11.90 10.92
N SER A 52 -21.23 -12.98 11.14
CA SER A 52 -21.44 -13.93 12.24
C SER A 52 -20.87 -13.45 13.58
N GLU A 53 -19.75 -12.74 13.56
CA GLU A 53 -19.21 -12.10 14.76
C GLU A 53 -20.05 -10.84 15.02
N LYS A 54 -20.74 -10.76 16.17
CA LYS A 54 -21.53 -9.59 16.63
C LYS A 54 -20.69 -8.31 16.84
N VAL A 55 -19.68 -8.09 16.00
CA VAL A 55 -18.70 -7.01 16.11
C VAL A 55 -19.21 -5.72 15.47
N GLY A 56 -20.32 -5.78 14.72
CA GLY A 56 -20.93 -4.60 14.09
C GLY A 56 -20.13 -4.05 12.88
N LEU A 57 -19.07 -4.73 12.45
CA LEU A 57 -18.28 -4.34 11.27
C LEU A 57 -18.97 -4.86 10.00
N LYS A 58 -19.13 -3.98 9.02
CA LYS A 58 -19.61 -4.34 7.68
C LYS A 58 -18.54 -4.05 6.64
N LEU A 59 -18.45 -4.92 5.64
CA LEU A 59 -17.59 -4.68 4.50
C LEU A 59 -18.08 -3.46 3.72
N ASN A 60 -17.22 -2.44 3.56
CA ASN A 60 -17.51 -1.28 2.73
C ASN A 60 -17.21 -1.61 1.26
N ILE A 61 -18.23 -2.04 0.52
CA ILE A 61 -18.12 -2.45 -0.89
C ILE A 61 -17.63 -1.29 -1.77
N GLN A 62 -18.06 -0.06 -1.50
CA GLN A 62 -17.68 1.11 -2.29
C GLN A 62 -16.18 1.47 -2.18
N GLU A 63 -15.58 1.13 -1.05
CA GLU A 63 -14.14 1.34 -0.83
C GLU A 63 -13.31 0.09 -1.11
N THR A 64 -13.95 -1.07 -1.34
CA THR A 64 -13.26 -2.31 -1.69
C THR A 64 -12.73 -2.22 -3.11
N LYS A 65 -11.41 -2.35 -3.26
CA LYS A 65 -10.70 -2.30 -4.55
C LYS A 65 -10.04 -3.63 -4.86
N ILE A 66 -10.09 -4.00 -6.12
CA ILE A 66 -9.58 -5.26 -6.62
C ILE A 66 -8.51 -4.96 -7.65
N MET A 67 -7.35 -5.57 -7.48
CA MET A 67 -6.23 -5.43 -8.39
C MET A 67 -5.66 -6.79 -8.75
N ALA A 68 -5.39 -7.02 -10.03
CA ALA A 68 -4.74 -8.22 -10.50
C ALA A 68 -3.53 -7.89 -11.37
N SER A 69 -2.55 -8.79 -11.39
CA SER A 69 -1.34 -8.71 -12.23
C SER A 69 -1.57 -9.14 -13.68
N GLY A 70 -2.81 -9.44 -14.09
CA GLY A 70 -3.18 -9.87 -15.44
C GLY A 70 -4.55 -9.38 -15.85
N PRO A 71 -4.99 -9.67 -17.09
CA PRO A 71 -6.31 -9.28 -17.55
C PRO A 71 -7.39 -10.01 -16.75
N ILE A 72 -8.26 -9.23 -16.11
CA ILE A 72 -9.47 -9.74 -15.46
C ILE A 72 -10.58 -9.73 -16.51
N THR A 73 -11.06 -10.91 -16.89
CA THR A 73 -12.04 -11.06 -17.96
C THR A 73 -13.50 -10.93 -17.51
N SER A 74 -13.80 -11.25 -16.26
CA SER A 74 -15.15 -11.10 -15.71
C SER A 74 -15.11 -11.13 -14.18
N TRP A 75 -15.26 -10.00 -13.53
CA TRP A 75 -15.34 -9.92 -12.08
C TRP A 75 -16.80 -9.83 -11.65
N GLN A 76 -17.27 -10.83 -10.89
CA GLN A 76 -18.67 -10.92 -10.42
C GLN A 76 -18.83 -10.58 -8.93
N ILE A 77 -17.81 -9.98 -8.31
CA ILE A 77 -17.88 -9.59 -6.90
C ILE A 77 -18.06 -8.09 -6.82
N ASP A 78 -18.86 -7.64 -5.86
CA ASP A 78 -19.02 -6.25 -5.49
C ASP A 78 -17.66 -5.63 -5.13
N GLY A 79 -17.17 -4.74 -5.96
CA GLY A 79 -15.89 -4.05 -5.80
C GLY A 79 -15.43 -3.43 -7.11
N GLU A 80 -14.67 -2.33 -7.02
CA GLU A 80 -14.13 -1.64 -8.18
C GLU A 80 -12.80 -2.29 -8.61
N THR A 81 -12.72 -2.73 -9.88
CA THR A 81 -11.47 -3.19 -10.46
C THR A 81 -10.60 -2.00 -10.84
N VAL A 82 -9.40 -1.94 -10.29
CA VAL A 82 -8.48 -0.83 -10.49
C VAL A 82 -7.10 -1.31 -10.96
N SER A 83 -6.44 -0.48 -11.77
CA SER A 83 -5.05 -0.70 -12.19
C SER A 83 -4.04 -0.23 -11.15
N HIS A 84 -4.48 0.59 -10.21
CA HIS A 84 -3.67 1.09 -9.11
C HIS A 84 -4.55 1.54 -7.94
N PHE A 85 -4.01 1.53 -6.74
CA PHE A 85 -4.64 2.10 -5.56
C PHE A 85 -3.60 2.65 -4.58
N ASN A 86 -4.04 3.50 -3.67
CA ASN A 86 -3.19 3.99 -2.59
C ASN A 86 -3.35 3.10 -1.37
N PHE A 87 -2.27 2.53 -0.90
CA PHE A 87 -2.21 1.69 0.28
C PHE A 87 -1.22 2.31 1.28
N TRP A 88 -1.73 2.73 2.43
CA TRP A 88 -0.96 3.44 3.46
C TRP A 88 -0.12 4.60 2.91
N GLY A 89 -0.71 5.39 2.03
CA GLY A 89 -0.06 6.55 1.44
C GLY A 89 0.95 6.24 0.34
N SER A 90 1.18 4.98 -0.02
CA SER A 90 1.97 4.56 -1.18
C SER A 90 1.08 4.12 -2.32
N LYS A 91 1.43 4.51 -3.54
CA LYS A 91 0.72 4.10 -4.74
C LYS A 91 1.23 2.73 -5.20
N ILE A 92 0.33 1.74 -5.21
CA ILE A 92 0.60 0.39 -5.72
C ILE A 92 -0.06 0.25 -7.09
N THR A 93 0.66 -0.31 -8.05
CA THR A 93 0.21 -0.56 -9.42
C THR A 93 0.19 -2.05 -9.74
N ALA A 94 -0.72 -2.49 -10.61
CA ALA A 94 -0.90 -3.89 -10.98
C ALA A 94 0.33 -4.51 -11.69
N ASP A 95 1.12 -3.68 -12.36
CA ASP A 95 2.38 -4.07 -13.02
C ASP A 95 3.59 -4.11 -12.08
N GLY A 96 3.40 -3.71 -10.80
CA GLY A 96 4.48 -3.62 -9.81
C GLY A 96 5.51 -2.52 -10.11
N GLU A 97 5.19 -1.57 -11.00
CA GLU A 97 6.10 -0.49 -11.36
C GLU A 97 6.07 0.66 -10.35
N CYS A 98 7.21 0.95 -9.73
CA CYS A 98 7.35 1.98 -8.71
C CYS A 98 7.67 3.38 -9.25
N SER A 99 7.94 3.54 -10.56
CA SER A 99 8.37 4.82 -11.16
C SER A 99 7.40 5.97 -10.89
N HIS A 100 6.10 5.70 -10.88
CA HIS A 100 5.07 6.70 -10.56
C HIS A 100 5.12 7.14 -9.10
N GLU A 101 5.32 6.18 -8.18
CA GLU A 101 5.42 6.46 -6.76
C GLU A 101 6.70 7.24 -6.44
N ILE A 102 7.84 6.85 -7.01
CA ILE A 102 9.10 7.57 -6.88
C ILE A 102 8.96 9.02 -7.33
N LYS A 103 8.37 9.25 -8.52
CA LYS A 103 8.11 10.61 -9.03
C LYS A 103 7.19 11.41 -8.09
N ARG A 104 6.14 10.79 -7.54
CA ARG A 104 5.23 11.42 -6.59
C ARG A 104 5.98 11.85 -5.31
N CYS A 105 6.78 10.96 -4.73
CA CYS A 105 7.56 11.26 -3.53
C CYS A 105 8.59 12.36 -3.77
N LEU A 106 9.26 12.38 -4.93
CA LEU A 106 10.18 13.45 -5.32
C LEU A 106 9.47 14.81 -5.45
N LEU A 107 8.25 14.84 -6.01
CA LEU A 107 7.45 16.06 -6.10
C LEU A 107 7.05 16.57 -4.70
N LEU A 108 6.64 15.67 -3.80
CA LEU A 108 6.34 16.02 -2.40
C LEU A 108 7.58 16.55 -1.68
N GLY A 109 8.75 15.92 -1.90
CA GLY A 109 10.02 16.39 -1.35
C GLY A 109 10.40 17.79 -1.87
N ARG A 110 10.20 18.08 -3.16
CA ARG A 110 10.38 19.43 -3.72
C ARG A 110 9.45 20.44 -3.05
N LYS A 111 8.18 20.10 -2.85
CA LYS A 111 7.21 20.95 -2.14
C LYS A 111 7.66 21.21 -0.69
N ALA A 112 8.11 20.17 0.02
CA ALA A 112 8.66 20.31 1.36
C ALA A 112 9.89 21.22 1.39
N MET A 113 10.81 21.10 0.42
CA MET A 113 11.96 22.01 0.28
C MET A 113 11.52 23.46 0.02
N THR A 114 10.55 23.67 -0.85
CA THR A 114 10.01 25.02 -1.14
C THR A 114 9.41 25.67 0.12
N ASN A 115 8.73 24.90 0.95
CA ASN A 115 8.18 25.39 2.22
C ASN A 115 9.28 25.84 3.21
N LEU A 116 10.49 25.29 3.08
CA LEU A 116 11.65 25.64 3.91
C LEU A 116 12.53 26.74 3.29
N ASP A 117 12.21 27.24 2.10
CA ASP A 117 13.03 28.19 1.34
C ASP A 117 13.34 29.46 2.12
N SER A 118 12.37 30.00 2.87
CA SER A 118 12.55 31.17 3.74
C SER A 118 13.63 30.93 4.82
N ILE A 119 13.71 29.72 5.35
CA ILE A 119 14.70 29.32 6.35
C ILE A 119 16.07 29.14 5.69
N PHE A 120 16.11 28.52 4.50
CA PHE A 120 17.38 28.28 3.79
C PHE A 120 18.04 29.57 3.30
N LYS A 121 17.27 30.62 2.97
CA LYS A 121 17.78 31.92 2.57
C LYS A 121 18.36 32.75 3.73
N ARG A 122 18.05 32.38 4.98
CA ARG A 122 18.59 33.10 6.15
C ARG A 122 20.08 32.84 6.32
N ARG A 123 20.85 33.89 6.54
CA ARG A 123 22.31 33.85 6.76
C ARG A 123 22.70 33.53 8.20
N ASP A 124 21.83 33.82 9.15
CA ASP A 124 22.00 33.57 10.59
C ASP A 124 21.88 32.09 10.94
N ILE A 125 21.35 31.25 10.06
CA ILE A 125 21.21 29.80 10.26
C ILE A 125 22.42 29.08 9.65
N THR A 126 23.11 28.32 10.47
CA THR A 126 24.29 27.55 10.06
C THR A 126 23.95 26.46 9.04
N LEU A 127 24.91 26.11 8.18
CA LEU A 127 24.76 25.01 7.21
C LEU A 127 24.40 23.69 7.90
N ALA A 128 25.03 23.40 9.05
CA ALA A 128 24.76 22.18 9.82
C ALA A 128 23.28 22.10 10.25
N THR A 129 22.69 23.22 10.68
CA THR A 129 21.27 23.30 11.03
C THR A 129 20.37 23.10 9.80
N LYS A 130 20.71 23.72 8.67
CA LYS A 130 19.98 23.53 7.41
C LYS A 130 19.98 22.07 6.96
N VAL A 131 21.13 21.39 7.00
CA VAL A 131 21.23 19.96 6.68
C VAL A 131 20.39 19.10 7.64
N ARG A 132 20.39 19.42 8.93
CA ARG A 132 19.58 18.72 9.92
C ARG A 132 18.08 18.87 9.64
N LEU A 133 17.63 20.06 9.24
CA LEU A 133 16.25 20.32 8.83
C LEU A 133 15.85 19.49 7.59
N VAL A 134 16.71 19.43 6.58
CA VAL A 134 16.45 18.58 5.39
C VAL A 134 16.30 17.12 5.79
N LYS A 135 17.22 16.60 6.62
CA LYS A 135 17.16 15.22 7.10
C LYS A 135 15.89 14.92 7.90
N ALA A 136 15.41 15.88 8.71
CA ALA A 136 14.25 15.69 9.56
C ALA A 136 12.90 15.89 8.85
N MET A 137 12.83 16.78 7.85
CA MET A 137 11.56 17.21 7.26
C MET A 137 11.39 16.77 5.80
N VAL A 138 12.46 16.65 5.04
CA VAL A 138 12.38 16.31 3.61
C VAL A 138 12.62 14.82 3.37
N PHE A 139 13.66 14.25 3.98
CA PHE A 139 13.99 12.83 3.80
C PHE A 139 12.84 11.90 4.15
N PRO A 140 12.13 12.04 5.28
CA PRO A 140 11.01 11.16 5.60
C PRO A 140 9.90 11.20 4.56
N VAL A 141 9.67 12.36 3.94
CA VAL A 141 8.66 12.52 2.87
C VAL A 141 9.10 11.84 1.58
N VAL A 142 10.36 11.98 1.19
CA VAL A 142 10.89 11.39 -0.05
C VAL A 142 11.06 9.89 0.08
N MET A 143 11.51 9.41 1.25
CA MET A 143 11.85 8.00 1.48
C MET A 143 10.68 7.18 2.03
N TYR A 144 9.49 7.77 2.14
CA TYR A 144 8.32 7.06 2.64
C TYR A 144 7.96 5.89 1.71
N GLY A 145 7.90 4.68 2.27
CA GLY A 145 7.58 3.46 1.52
C GLY A 145 8.69 2.97 0.58
N CYS A 146 9.91 3.55 0.64
CA CYS A 146 11.02 3.20 -0.28
C CYS A 146 11.49 1.74 -0.13
N GLU A 147 11.19 1.08 0.96
CA GLU A 147 11.50 -0.34 1.19
C GLU A 147 10.77 -1.27 0.21
N SER A 148 9.65 -0.82 -0.35
CA SER A 148 8.86 -1.57 -1.34
C SER A 148 9.24 -1.24 -2.80
N TRP A 149 10.15 -0.28 -3.02
CA TRP A 149 10.47 0.17 -4.38
C TRP A 149 11.40 -0.80 -5.10
N THR A 150 10.96 -1.25 -6.27
CA THR A 150 11.80 -1.95 -7.24
C THR A 150 12.41 -0.93 -8.19
N MET A 151 13.68 -0.58 -8.00
CA MET A 151 14.37 0.40 -8.87
C MET A 151 14.88 -0.26 -10.13
N LYS A 152 14.47 0.22 -11.29
CA LYS A 152 15.04 -0.15 -12.58
C LYS A 152 16.48 0.38 -12.70
N LYS A 153 17.33 -0.32 -13.49
CA LYS A 153 18.73 0.05 -13.68
C LYS A 153 18.94 1.48 -14.22
N ALA A 154 17.94 2.02 -14.93
CA ALA A 154 17.91 3.38 -15.45
C ALA A 154 17.54 4.46 -14.42
N GLU A 155 17.10 4.07 -13.22
CA GLU A 155 16.65 4.98 -12.14
C GLU A 155 17.65 5.01 -10.96
N ARG A 156 18.79 4.34 -11.10
CA ARG A 156 19.88 4.29 -10.11
C ARG A 156 20.84 5.47 -10.26
#